data_30b3b68ed03702324ed90815cc36774b
#
_entry.id   30b3b68ed03702324ed90815cc36774b
#
_cell.length_a   1.000
_cell.length_b   1.000
_cell.length_c   1.000
_cell.angle_alpha   90.00
_cell.angle_beta   90.00
_cell.angle_gamma   90.00
#
_symmetry.space_group_name_H-M   'P 1'
#
loop_
_entity.id
_entity.type
_entity.pdbx_description
1 polymer ?
#
loop_
_entity_poly.entity_id
_entity_poly.type
_entity_poly.pdbx_seq_one_letter_code
_entity_poly.pdbx_strand_id
1 'polypeptide(L)'
;MYIKQEEYLPLAKDLIASFSRDLLLFAEEDHNYMLAYKNAFQSKITEVEQREASNTALVQQKQATQALYLLGEDLKKPLKSLRIRIERAGIPTNLTTQILTDIKKRNFEGVGSKLTDLISLVNAHLTLLQDKGMKSTIPQDLQDFQLAIAARADEQTQLMKKVAGIIGTQKELYDGLYKYISEICEDGKLIFEGQQKADEYIIKRMLAKLHVDKVKSGEGKITS
;
A
#
# COMPACT_ATOMS: atom_id res chain seq x y z
N MET A 1 -4.60 12.94 29.67
CA MET A 1 -3.38 12.46 28.99
C MET A 1 -3.72 12.29 27.53
N TYR A 2 -2.94 12.83 26.62
CA TYR A 2 -3.18 12.68 25.18
C TYR A 2 -2.48 11.41 24.69
N ILE A 3 -3.24 10.48 24.12
CA ILE A 3 -2.72 9.26 23.49
C ILE A 3 -2.66 9.53 22.00
N LYS A 4 -1.54 9.23 21.36
CA LYS A 4 -1.40 9.36 19.92
C LYS A 4 -2.16 8.24 19.21
N GLN A 5 -2.76 8.54 18.06
CA GLN A 5 -3.55 7.60 17.28
C GLN A 5 -2.76 6.33 16.90
N GLU A 6 -1.46 6.47 16.63
CA GLU A 6 -0.53 5.37 16.32
C GLU A 6 -0.29 4.40 17.50
N GLU A 7 -0.70 4.79 18.72
CA GLU A 7 -0.56 4.00 19.93
C GLU A 7 -1.81 3.15 20.24
N TYR A 8 -2.95 3.43 19.57
CA TYR A 8 -4.20 2.74 19.88
C TYR A 8 -4.16 1.26 19.52
N LEU A 9 -3.63 0.91 18.33
CA LEU A 9 -3.57 -0.49 17.90
C LEU A 9 -2.64 -1.35 18.76
N PRO A 10 -1.37 -0.96 19.07
CA PRO A 10 -0.52 -1.70 19.98
C PRO A 10 -1.16 -1.85 21.38
N LEU A 11 -1.77 -0.78 21.89
CA LEU A 11 -2.42 -0.79 23.20
C LEU A 11 -3.62 -1.75 23.23
N ALA A 12 -4.44 -1.76 22.19
CA ALA A 12 -5.59 -2.66 22.06
C ALA A 12 -5.16 -4.13 21.99
N LYS A 13 -4.06 -4.44 21.30
CA LYS A 13 -3.50 -5.79 21.19
C LYS A 13 -3.01 -6.33 22.54
N ASP A 14 -2.35 -5.51 23.34
CA ASP A 14 -1.96 -5.91 24.69
C ASP A 14 -3.18 -6.07 25.58
N LEU A 15 -4.12 -5.12 25.50
CA LEU A 15 -5.31 -5.11 26.33
C LEU A 15 -6.23 -6.30 26.07
N ILE A 16 -6.43 -6.72 24.80
CA ILE A 16 -7.31 -7.85 24.47
C ILE A 16 -6.82 -9.17 25.06
N ALA A 17 -5.51 -9.34 25.23
CA ALA A 17 -4.92 -10.51 25.86
C ALA A 17 -5.27 -10.56 27.36
N SER A 18 -5.04 -9.44 28.10
CA SER A 18 -5.39 -9.32 29.51
C SER A 18 -6.90 -9.44 29.72
N PHE A 19 -7.70 -8.74 28.95
CA PHE A 19 -9.16 -8.78 29.00
C PHE A 19 -9.72 -10.19 28.72
N SER A 20 -9.16 -10.91 27.73
CA SER A 20 -9.59 -12.29 27.41
C SER A 20 -9.31 -13.27 28.54
N ARG A 21 -8.19 -13.11 29.25
CA ARG A 21 -7.83 -13.92 30.42
C ARG A 21 -8.77 -13.66 31.58
N ASP A 22 -9.19 -12.42 31.76
CA ASP A 22 -9.94 -11.94 32.93
C ASP A 22 -11.44 -11.77 32.66
N LEU A 23 -11.94 -12.22 31.50
CA LEU A 23 -13.30 -12.00 31.01
C LEU A 23 -14.38 -12.37 32.02
N LEU A 24 -14.18 -13.45 32.79
CA LEU A 24 -15.15 -13.88 33.81
C LEU A 24 -15.31 -12.85 34.93
N LEU A 25 -14.23 -12.25 35.37
CA LEU A 25 -14.26 -11.21 36.45
C LEU A 25 -14.95 -9.94 35.93
N PHE A 26 -14.72 -9.57 34.65
CA PHE A 26 -15.45 -8.47 34.05
C PHE A 26 -16.95 -8.78 33.92
N ALA A 27 -17.32 -10.00 33.55
CA ALA A 27 -18.72 -10.40 33.41
C ALA A 27 -19.45 -10.47 34.77
N GLU A 28 -18.75 -10.71 35.88
CA GLU A 28 -19.27 -10.63 37.23
C GLU A 28 -19.60 -9.19 37.67
N GLU A 29 -18.80 -8.23 37.23
CA GLU A 29 -19.01 -6.81 37.50
C GLU A 29 -20.08 -6.18 36.57
N ASP A 30 -20.01 -6.44 35.25
CA ASP A 30 -20.99 -5.99 34.30
C ASP A 30 -21.31 -7.11 33.28
N HIS A 31 -22.58 -7.54 33.27
CA HIS A 31 -23.09 -8.59 32.38
C HIS A 31 -22.97 -8.28 30.88
N ASN A 32 -22.66 -7.04 30.49
CA ASN A 32 -22.35 -6.70 29.10
C ASN A 32 -21.00 -7.26 28.64
N TYR A 33 -20.06 -7.54 29.55
CA TYR A 33 -18.76 -8.14 29.24
C TYR A 33 -18.86 -9.64 28.99
N MET A 34 -19.51 -10.01 27.88
CA MET A 34 -19.63 -11.39 27.41
C MET A 34 -18.69 -11.67 26.22
N LEU A 35 -18.67 -12.91 25.76
CA LEU A 35 -17.93 -13.34 24.60
C LEU A 35 -18.22 -12.46 23.36
N ALA A 36 -19.47 -12.00 23.20
CA ALA A 36 -19.87 -11.10 22.12
C ALA A 36 -19.13 -9.76 22.15
N TYR A 37 -18.96 -9.16 23.35
CA TYR A 37 -18.22 -7.90 23.52
C TYR A 37 -16.74 -8.10 23.19
N LYS A 38 -16.12 -9.20 23.70
CA LYS A 38 -14.74 -9.55 23.35
C LYS A 38 -14.55 -9.72 21.86
N ASN A 39 -15.47 -10.42 21.18
CA ASN A 39 -15.40 -10.63 19.74
C ASN A 39 -15.57 -9.32 18.96
N ALA A 40 -16.46 -8.42 19.41
CA ALA A 40 -16.62 -7.09 18.82
C ALA A 40 -15.35 -6.25 18.96
N PHE A 41 -14.69 -6.27 20.13
CA PHE A 41 -13.40 -5.61 20.34
C PHE A 41 -12.32 -6.19 19.43
N GLN A 42 -12.21 -7.52 19.33
CA GLN A 42 -11.26 -8.19 18.43
C GLN A 42 -11.52 -7.82 16.95
N SER A 43 -12.78 -7.75 16.54
CA SER A 43 -13.15 -7.31 15.19
C SER A 43 -12.71 -5.88 14.93
N LYS A 44 -12.87 -4.98 15.91
CA LYS A 44 -12.44 -3.59 15.80
C LYS A 44 -10.91 -3.46 15.68
N ILE A 45 -10.14 -4.28 16.42
CA ILE A 45 -8.68 -4.38 16.26
C ILE A 45 -8.33 -4.78 14.82
N THR A 46 -8.98 -5.81 14.30
CA THR A 46 -8.75 -6.32 12.93
C THR A 46 -9.07 -5.28 11.86
N GLU A 47 -10.17 -4.50 12.04
CA GLU A 47 -10.52 -3.40 11.13
C GLU A 47 -9.42 -2.32 11.08
N VAL A 48 -8.86 -1.94 12.24
CA VAL A 48 -7.75 -0.97 12.32
C VAL A 48 -6.49 -1.52 11.69
N GLU A 49 -6.14 -2.80 11.93
CA GLU A 49 -5.00 -3.46 11.29
C GLU A 49 -5.11 -3.44 9.76
N GLN A 50 -6.28 -3.79 9.23
CA GLN A 50 -6.53 -3.76 7.79
C GLN A 50 -6.40 -2.33 7.24
N ARG A 51 -6.82 -1.33 7.99
CA ARG A 51 -6.68 0.07 7.60
C ARG A 51 -5.22 0.53 7.58
N GLU A 52 -4.42 0.14 8.58
CA GLU A 52 -2.98 0.45 8.59
C GLU A 52 -2.24 -0.26 7.45
N ALA A 53 -2.60 -1.53 7.17
CA ALA A 53 -2.08 -2.26 6.02
C ALA A 53 -2.43 -1.57 4.68
N SER A 54 -3.60 -0.90 4.59
CA SER A 54 -3.97 -0.15 3.37
C SER A 54 -3.15 1.13 3.19
N ASN A 55 -2.72 1.78 4.27
CA ASN A 55 -1.80 2.91 4.17
C ASN A 55 -0.47 2.47 3.55
N THR A 56 0.03 1.28 3.90
CA THR A 56 1.19 0.66 3.25
C THR A 56 0.91 0.38 1.76
N ALA A 57 -0.27 -0.11 1.41
CA ALA A 57 -0.68 -0.33 0.03
C ALA A 57 -0.77 0.97 -0.78
N LEU A 58 -1.17 2.09 -0.17
CA LEU A 58 -1.14 3.43 -0.79
C LEU A 58 0.28 3.88 -1.16
N VAL A 59 1.24 3.64 -0.27
CA VAL A 59 2.67 3.92 -0.54
C VAL A 59 3.17 3.05 -1.68
N GLN A 60 2.88 1.75 -1.66
CA GLN A 60 3.23 0.82 -2.73
C GLN A 60 2.59 1.20 -4.07
N GLN A 61 1.32 1.63 -4.07
CA GLN A 61 0.64 2.12 -5.28
C GLN A 61 1.33 3.35 -5.86
N LYS A 62 1.73 4.32 -5.02
CA LYS A 62 2.49 5.50 -5.47
C LYS A 62 3.84 5.10 -6.08
N GLN A 63 4.55 4.15 -5.46
CA GLN A 63 5.81 3.63 -5.96
C GLN A 63 5.63 2.91 -7.31
N ALA A 64 4.62 2.04 -7.44
CA ALA A 64 4.30 1.36 -8.70
C ALA A 64 3.95 2.36 -9.82
N THR A 65 3.18 3.40 -9.49
CA THR A 65 2.85 4.48 -10.44
C THR A 65 4.11 5.23 -10.87
N GLN A 66 5.00 5.56 -9.95
CA GLN A 66 6.26 6.24 -10.26
C GLN A 66 7.18 5.36 -11.13
N ALA A 67 7.28 4.07 -10.82
CA ALA A 67 8.05 3.12 -11.63
C ALA A 67 7.54 3.02 -13.08
N LEU A 68 6.21 3.02 -13.25
CA LEU A 68 5.58 3.03 -14.58
C LEU A 68 5.91 4.33 -15.35
N TYR A 69 5.93 5.49 -14.68
CA TYR A 69 6.30 6.76 -15.31
C TYR A 69 7.77 6.78 -15.73
N LEU A 70 8.69 6.28 -14.89
CA LEU A 70 10.11 6.17 -15.22
C LEU A 70 10.33 5.28 -16.46
N LEU A 71 9.66 4.13 -16.51
CA LEU A 71 9.72 3.24 -17.66
C LEU A 71 9.25 3.91 -18.96
N GLY A 72 8.20 4.75 -18.88
CA GLY A 72 7.78 5.58 -20.00
C GLY A 72 8.82 6.62 -20.42
N GLU A 73 9.51 7.25 -19.49
CA GLU A 73 10.58 8.20 -19.79
C GLU A 73 11.76 7.49 -20.48
N ASP A 74 12.15 6.30 -20.00
CA ASP A 74 13.24 5.49 -20.58
C ASP A 74 12.93 5.08 -22.02
N LEU A 75 11.66 4.79 -22.34
CA LEU A 75 11.22 4.43 -23.70
C LEU A 75 11.31 5.60 -24.68
N LYS A 76 11.28 6.87 -24.23
CA LYS A 76 11.28 8.05 -25.13
C LYS A 76 12.51 8.14 -26.03
N LYS A 77 13.69 7.85 -25.50
CA LYS A 77 14.95 7.94 -26.28
C LYS A 77 15.03 6.88 -27.39
N PRO A 78 14.76 5.58 -27.11
CA PRO A 78 14.64 4.56 -28.14
C PRO A 78 13.61 4.90 -29.22
N LEU A 79 12.41 5.37 -28.85
CA LEU A 79 11.35 5.75 -29.80
C LEU A 79 11.76 6.90 -30.70
N LYS A 80 12.40 7.94 -30.18
CA LYS A 80 12.91 9.06 -30.99
C LYS A 80 13.98 8.60 -31.97
N SER A 81 14.89 7.72 -31.57
CA SER A 81 15.89 7.13 -32.47
C SER A 81 15.25 6.29 -33.54
N LEU A 82 14.31 5.41 -33.20
CA LEU A 82 13.59 4.57 -34.14
C LEU A 82 12.78 5.41 -35.13
N ARG A 83 12.11 6.47 -34.67
CA ARG A 83 11.36 7.40 -35.53
C ARG A 83 12.21 7.94 -36.68
N ILE A 84 13.45 8.35 -36.41
CA ILE A 84 14.38 8.84 -37.44
C ILE A 84 14.67 7.75 -38.48
N ARG A 85 14.77 6.48 -38.11
CA ARG A 85 15.02 5.35 -39.01
C ARG A 85 13.79 5.04 -39.87
N ILE A 86 12.61 5.07 -39.27
CA ILE A 86 11.31 4.91 -39.95
C ILE A 86 11.14 6.02 -40.99
N GLU A 87 11.41 7.27 -40.64
CA GLU A 87 11.35 8.42 -41.54
C GLU A 87 12.32 8.28 -42.73
N ARG A 88 13.57 7.88 -42.48
CA ARG A 88 14.58 7.64 -43.52
C ARG A 88 14.24 6.45 -44.42
N ALA A 89 13.43 5.53 -43.95
CA ALA A 89 12.90 4.42 -44.74
C ALA A 89 11.65 4.78 -45.56
N GLY A 90 11.15 6.02 -45.43
CA GLY A 90 9.94 6.47 -46.12
C GLY A 90 8.65 5.87 -45.51
N ILE A 91 8.70 5.37 -44.30
CA ILE A 91 7.56 4.76 -43.61
C ILE A 91 6.87 5.83 -42.74
N PRO A 92 5.53 5.81 -42.58
CA PRO A 92 4.81 6.75 -41.75
C PRO A 92 5.24 6.68 -40.28
N THR A 93 5.50 7.83 -39.65
CA THR A 93 5.98 7.94 -38.23
C THR A 93 4.86 8.13 -37.22
N ASN A 94 3.61 7.96 -37.61
CA ASN A 94 2.43 8.25 -36.77
C ASN A 94 2.42 7.48 -35.46
N LEU A 95 2.74 6.16 -35.48
CA LEU A 95 2.74 5.32 -34.30
C LEU A 95 3.74 5.81 -33.26
N THR A 96 4.98 6.11 -33.64
CA THR A 96 5.99 6.62 -32.69
C THR A 96 5.58 7.95 -32.06
N THR A 97 4.95 8.83 -32.88
CA THR A 97 4.44 10.14 -32.40
C THR A 97 3.29 9.97 -31.39
N GLN A 98 2.36 9.05 -31.69
CA GLN A 98 1.23 8.74 -30.82
C GLN A 98 1.70 8.14 -29.49
N ILE A 99 2.63 7.18 -29.50
CA ILE A 99 3.21 6.59 -28.29
C ILE A 99 3.89 7.67 -27.45
N LEU A 100 4.70 8.55 -28.04
CA LEU A 100 5.33 9.66 -27.32
C LEU A 100 4.30 10.63 -26.70
N THR A 101 3.16 10.81 -27.36
CA THR A 101 2.05 11.63 -26.86
C THR A 101 1.36 10.94 -25.68
N ASP A 102 1.11 9.63 -25.77
CA ASP A 102 0.49 8.85 -24.69
C ASP A 102 1.39 8.80 -23.46
N ILE A 103 2.71 8.65 -23.61
CA ILE A 103 3.66 8.74 -22.52
C ILE A 103 3.55 10.11 -21.80
N LYS A 104 3.48 11.21 -22.57
CA LYS A 104 3.30 12.56 -21.97
C LYS A 104 1.98 12.69 -21.22
N LYS A 105 0.91 12.07 -21.72
CA LYS A 105 -0.42 12.05 -21.10
C LYS A 105 -0.55 11.01 -19.99
N ARG A 106 0.50 10.19 -19.74
CA ARG A 106 0.47 9.08 -18.78
C ARG A 106 -0.59 8.02 -19.11
N ASN A 107 -0.93 7.86 -20.37
CA ASN A 107 -1.86 6.84 -20.88
C ASN A 107 -1.09 5.56 -21.24
N PHE A 108 -0.74 4.75 -20.25
CA PHE A 108 0.08 3.56 -20.45
C PHE A 108 -0.67 2.40 -21.11
N GLU A 109 -1.98 2.35 -20.97
CA GLU A 109 -2.82 1.42 -21.72
C GLU A 109 -2.70 1.68 -23.25
N GLY A 110 -2.83 2.94 -23.64
CA GLY A 110 -2.61 3.36 -25.04
C GLY A 110 -1.18 3.14 -25.53
N VAL A 111 -0.18 3.28 -24.64
CA VAL A 111 1.23 2.96 -24.98
C VAL A 111 1.38 1.46 -25.27
N GLY A 112 0.84 0.58 -24.41
CA GLY A 112 0.93 -0.88 -24.56
C GLY A 112 0.31 -1.36 -25.88
N SER A 113 -0.90 -0.90 -26.19
CA SER A 113 -1.59 -1.24 -27.46
C SER A 113 -0.77 -0.81 -28.68
N LYS A 114 -0.32 0.45 -28.72
CA LYS A 114 0.44 0.96 -29.88
C LYS A 114 1.85 0.41 -30.00
N LEU A 115 2.46 -0.08 -28.91
CA LEU A 115 3.73 -0.80 -28.98
C LEU A 115 3.57 -2.12 -29.75
N THR A 116 2.45 -2.82 -29.61
CA THR A 116 2.14 -4.02 -30.39
C THR A 116 2.15 -3.72 -31.89
N ASP A 117 1.48 -2.63 -32.27
CA ASP A 117 1.41 -2.21 -33.67
C ASP A 117 2.79 -1.76 -34.18
N LEU A 118 3.56 -1.05 -33.35
CA LEU A 118 4.91 -0.61 -33.72
C LEU A 118 5.87 -1.79 -33.88
N ILE A 119 5.81 -2.80 -32.99
CA ILE A 119 6.61 -4.03 -33.13
C ILE A 119 6.28 -4.75 -34.40
N SER A 120 5.00 -4.87 -34.75
CA SER A 120 4.55 -5.46 -36.00
C SER A 120 5.08 -4.71 -37.23
N LEU A 121 5.02 -3.38 -37.20
CA LEU A 121 5.56 -2.52 -38.26
C LEU A 121 7.07 -2.68 -38.42
N VAL A 122 7.81 -2.69 -37.28
CA VAL A 122 9.28 -2.87 -37.28
C VAL A 122 9.66 -4.23 -37.84
N ASN A 123 8.96 -5.28 -37.48
CA ASN A 123 9.22 -6.64 -37.97
C ASN A 123 8.92 -6.76 -39.50
N ALA A 124 7.84 -6.13 -39.97
CA ALA A 124 7.48 -6.13 -41.38
C ALA A 124 8.53 -5.41 -42.28
N HIS A 125 9.26 -4.46 -41.71
CA HIS A 125 10.26 -3.66 -42.43
C HIS A 125 11.68 -3.84 -41.89
N LEU A 126 11.98 -4.97 -41.23
CA LEU A 126 13.20 -5.18 -40.47
C LEU A 126 14.47 -4.88 -41.25
N THR A 127 14.66 -5.51 -42.40
CA THR A 127 15.83 -5.35 -43.29
C THR A 127 16.00 -3.90 -43.70
N LEU A 128 14.92 -3.27 -44.18
CA LEU A 128 14.93 -1.88 -44.66
C LEU A 128 15.33 -0.91 -43.53
N LEU A 129 14.82 -1.14 -42.31
CA LEU A 129 15.14 -0.30 -41.16
C LEU A 129 16.59 -0.50 -40.69
N GLN A 130 17.11 -1.73 -40.75
CA GLN A 130 18.53 -2.04 -40.47
C GLN A 130 19.45 -1.34 -41.45
N ASP A 131 19.12 -1.35 -42.74
CA ASP A 131 19.86 -0.60 -43.80
C ASP A 131 19.88 0.91 -43.54
N LYS A 132 18.86 1.46 -42.85
CA LYS A 132 18.80 2.85 -42.39
C LYS A 132 19.46 3.07 -41.01
N GLY A 133 20.17 2.07 -40.49
CA GLY A 133 20.97 2.14 -39.25
C GLY A 133 20.16 1.85 -37.99
N MET A 134 19.06 1.09 -38.08
CA MET A 134 18.39 0.54 -36.88
C MET A 134 19.24 -0.59 -36.33
N LYS A 135 19.40 -0.61 -34.99
CA LYS A 135 20.09 -1.72 -34.29
C LYS A 135 19.22 -2.97 -34.37
N SER A 136 19.86 -4.13 -34.47
CA SER A 136 19.19 -5.46 -34.48
C SER A 136 18.46 -5.78 -33.17
N THR A 137 18.84 -5.14 -32.05
CA THR A 137 18.20 -5.34 -30.74
C THR A 137 16.85 -4.63 -30.60
N ILE A 138 16.53 -3.63 -31.43
CA ILE A 138 15.34 -2.79 -31.26
C ILE A 138 14.03 -3.58 -31.18
N PRO A 139 13.77 -4.63 -32.02
CA PRO A 139 12.54 -5.40 -31.89
C PRO A 139 12.40 -6.04 -30.49
N GLN A 140 13.46 -6.62 -29.98
CA GLN A 140 13.49 -7.22 -28.63
C GLN A 140 13.34 -6.16 -27.55
N ASP A 141 14.09 -5.06 -27.66
CA ASP A 141 14.00 -3.94 -26.70
C ASP A 141 12.56 -3.42 -26.58
N LEU A 142 11.83 -3.30 -27.70
CA LEU A 142 10.42 -2.87 -27.70
C LEU A 142 9.49 -3.91 -27.04
N GLN A 143 9.72 -5.21 -27.27
CA GLN A 143 8.98 -6.29 -26.61
C GLN A 143 9.21 -6.27 -25.09
N ASP A 144 10.44 -6.09 -24.67
CA ASP A 144 10.80 -6.01 -23.25
C ASP A 144 10.12 -4.82 -22.58
N PHE A 145 10.11 -3.65 -23.24
CA PHE A 145 9.35 -2.48 -22.76
C PHE A 145 7.85 -2.76 -22.68
N GLN A 146 7.28 -3.43 -23.68
CA GLN A 146 5.85 -3.77 -23.71
C GLN A 146 5.48 -4.67 -22.51
N LEU A 147 6.26 -5.72 -22.30
CA LEU A 147 6.05 -6.65 -21.17
C LEU A 147 6.21 -5.93 -19.83
N ALA A 148 7.23 -5.10 -19.68
CA ALA A 148 7.48 -4.34 -18.46
C ALA A 148 6.34 -3.35 -18.17
N ILE A 149 5.83 -2.63 -19.18
CA ILE A 149 4.69 -1.71 -19.04
C ILE A 149 3.44 -2.49 -18.60
N ALA A 150 3.12 -3.62 -19.24
CA ALA A 150 1.97 -4.45 -18.90
C ALA A 150 2.05 -4.94 -17.44
N ALA A 151 3.20 -5.50 -17.02
CA ALA A 151 3.39 -5.97 -15.67
C ALA A 151 3.23 -4.86 -14.61
N ARG A 152 3.77 -3.66 -14.87
CA ARG A 152 3.65 -2.51 -13.95
C ARG A 152 2.24 -1.93 -13.91
N ALA A 153 1.52 -1.93 -15.03
CA ALA A 153 0.12 -1.50 -15.08
C ALA A 153 -0.79 -2.45 -14.31
N ASP A 154 -0.55 -3.76 -14.42
CA ASP A 154 -1.28 -4.78 -13.64
C ASP A 154 -1.00 -4.64 -12.14
N GLU A 155 0.26 -4.48 -11.75
CA GLU A 155 0.66 -4.25 -10.34
C GLU A 155 -0.06 -3.02 -9.77
N GLN A 156 -0.05 -1.91 -10.50
CA GLN A 156 -0.74 -0.68 -10.10
C GLN A 156 -2.24 -0.92 -9.93
N THR A 157 -2.88 -1.62 -10.87
CA THR A 157 -4.31 -1.93 -10.84
C THR A 157 -4.69 -2.79 -9.63
N GLN A 158 -3.89 -3.81 -9.32
CA GLN A 158 -4.09 -4.66 -8.15
C GLN A 158 -3.98 -3.87 -6.84
N LEU A 159 -2.97 -2.99 -6.73
CA LEU A 159 -2.80 -2.11 -5.58
C LEU A 159 -3.94 -1.11 -5.44
N MET A 160 -4.45 -0.54 -6.54
CA MET A 160 -5.63 0.33 -6.53
C MET A 160 -6.88 -0.39 -6.01
N LYS A 161 -7.14 -1.62 -6.46
CA LYS A 161 -8.27 -2.44 -5.97
C LYS A 161 -8.14 -2.75 -4.49
N LYS A 162 -6.93 -3.09 -4.01
CA LYS A 162 -6.64 -3.34 -2.60
C LYS A 162 -6.93 -2.11 -1.72
N VAL A 163 -6.54 -0.93 -2.18
CA VAL A 163 -6.79 0.34 -1.47
C VAL A 163 -8.27 0.72 -1.48
N ALA A 164 -8.97 0.52 -2.61
CA ALA A 164 -10.39 0.88 -2.73
C ALA A 164 -11.31 0.03 -1.84
N GLY A 165 -10.91 -1.20 -1.49
CA GLY A 165 -11.69 -2.11 -0.63
C GLY A 165 -11.80 -1.69 0.84
N ILE A 166 -11.09 -0.64 1.26
CA ILE A 166 -11.01 -0.23 2.67
C ILE A 166 -11.73 1.11 2.86
N ILE A 167 -13.07 1.02 3.00
CA ILE A 167 -13.95 2.18 3.17
C ILE A 167 -14.23 2.40 4.67
N GLY A 168 -14.04 3.63 5.13
CA GLY A 168 -14.41 4.13 6.44
C GLY A 168 -13.65 5.41 6.77
N THR A 169 -14.28 6.34 7.48
CA THR A 169 -13.54 7.48 7.97
C THR A 169 -12.53 7.03 9.01
N GLN A 170 -11.28 7.32 8.79
CA GLN A 170 -10.18 6.91 9.67
C GLN A 170 -10.44 7.31 11.13
N LYS A 171 -11.02 8.50 11.33
CA LYS A 171 -11.34 9.00 12.66
C LYS A 171 -12.34 8.11 13.39
N GLU A 172 -13.49 7.80 12.77
CA GLU A 172 -14.54 6.97 13.39
C GLU A 172 -14.03 5.58 13.77
N LEU A 173 -13.14 5.02 12.95
CA LEU A 173 -12.55 3.73 13.18
C LEU A 173 -11.68 3.71 14.45
N TYR A 174 -10.81 4.71 14.58
CA TYR A 174 -9.93 4.83 15.74
C TYR A 174 -10.67 5.29 17.00
N ASP A 175 -11.67 6.18 16.87
CA ASP A 175 -12.53 6.58 17.98
C ASP A 175 -13.31 5.36 18.52
N GLY A 176 -13.81 4.51 17.62
CA GLY A 176 -14.46 3.24 18.00
C GLY A 176 -13.52 2.28 18.72
N LEU A 177 -12.26 2.14 18.27
CA LEU A 177 -11.26 1.33 18.96
C LEU A 177 -10.92 1.90 20.36
N TYR A 178 -10.74 3.21 20.44
CA TYR A 178 -10.44 3.88 21.70
C TYR A 178 -11.56 3.76 22.73
N LYS A 179 -12.82 3.72 22.29
CA LYS A 179 -13.97 3.49 23.17
C LYS A 179 -13.83 2.16 23.92
N TYR A 180 -13.55 1.06 23.22
CA TYR A 180 -13.29 -0.24 23.86
C TYR A 180 -12.11 -0.20 24.84
N ILE A 181 -11.00 0.44 24.45
CA ILE A 181 -9.83 0.61 25.31
C ILE A 181 -10.20 1.34 26.60
N SER A 182 -10.95 2.45 26.48
CA SER A 182 -11.34 3.27 27.63
C SER A 182 -12.24 2.51 28.58
N GLU A 183 -13.31 1.89 28.09
CA GLU A 183 -14.28 1.11 28.87
C GLU A 183 -13.57 -0.02 29.64
N ILE A 184 -12.82 -0.88 28.94
CA ILE A 184 -12.10 -2.00 29.57
C ILE A 184 -11.06 -1.51 30.59
N CYS A 185 -10.35 -0.42 30.31
CA CYS A 185 -9.36 0.14 31.24
C CYS A 185 -10.02 0.78 32.46
N GLU A 186 -11.18 1.42 32.31
CA GLU A 186 -11.92 2.01 33.43
C GLU A 186 -12.40 0.93 34.39
N ASP A 187 -13.07 -0.10 33.89
CA ASP A 187 -13.60 -1.18 34.71
C ASP A 187 -12.50 -2.11 35.25
N GLY A 188 -11.48 -2.40 34.44
CA GLY A 188 -10.33 -3.19 34.89
C GLY A 188 -9.56 -2.55 36.06
N LYS A 189 -9.45 -1.21 36.08
CA LYS A 189 -8.89 -0.51 37.24
C LYS A 189 -9.75 -0.68 38.52
N LEU A 190 -11.06 -0.71 38.36
CA LEU A 190 -11.99 -0.90 39.48
C LEU A 190 -11.95 -2.35 39.98
N ILE A 191 -12.07 -3.32 39.07
CA ILE A 191 -12.07 -4.76 39.38
C ILE A 191 -10.79 -5.18 40.13
N PHE A 192 -9.64 -4.64 39.71
CA PHE A 192 -8.33 -4.98 40.28
C PHE A 192 -7.77 -3.90 41.24
N GLU A 193 -8.64 -3.05 41.80
CA GLU A 193 -8.21 -2.00 42.71
C GLU A 193 -7.38 -2.58 43.89
N GLY A 194 -6.25 -1.96 44.18
CA GLY A 194 -5.31 -2.42 45.23
C GLY A 194 -4.44 -3.62 44.84
N GLN A 195 -4.58 -4.20 43.66
CA GLN A 195 -3.77 -5.31 43.18
C GLN A 195 -2.75 -4.82 42.14
N GLN A 196 -1.58 -5.47 42.06
CA GLN A 196 -0.57 -5.18 41.03
C GLN A 196 -1.12 -5.37 39.61
N LYS A 197 -2.10 -6.23 39.45
CA LYS A 197 -2.77 -6.54 38.21
C LYS A 197 -3.52 -5.34 37.62
N ALA A 198 -3.94 -4.37 38.43
CA ALA A 198 -4.53 -3.11 37.96
C ALA A 198 -3.64 -2.36 36.96
N ASP A 199 -2.32 -2.56 37.01
CA ASP A 199 -1.36 -1.94 36.11
C ASP A 199 -1.55 -2.33 34.63
N GLU A 200 -2.12 -3.50 34.39
CA GLU A 200 -2.45 -3.98 33.04
C GLU A 200 -3.66 -3.25 32.41
N TYR A 201 -4.41 -2.51 33.21
CA TYR A 201 -5.59 -1.73 32.83
C TYR A 201 -5.39 -0.22 33.03
N ILE A 202 -4.18 0.22 33.35
CA ILE A 202 -3.83 1.64 33.44
C ILE A 202 -3.11 2.06 32.16
N ILE A 203 -3.81 2.80 31.30
CA ILE A 203 -3.31 3.25 29.99
C ILE A 203 -1.89 3.83 30.08
N LYS A 204 -1.61 4.68 31.08
CA LYS A 204 -0.28 5.29 31.27
C LYS A 204 0.81 4.24 31.49
N ARG A 205 0.53 3.17 32.22
CA ARG A 205 1.50 2.09 32.51
C ARG A 205 1.68 1.18 31.31
N MET A 206 0.60 0.87 30.60
CA MET A 206 0.63 0.11 29.35
C MET A 206 1.47 0.84 28.29
N LEU A 207 1.26 2.15 28.12
CA LEU A 207 2.07 2.95 27.18
C LEU A 207 3.55 2.99 27.58
N ALA A 208 3.85 3.13 28.86
CA ALA A 208 5.24 3.11 29.34
C ALA A 208 5.94 1.78 28.99
N LYS A 209 5.23 0.64 29.14
CA LYS A 209 5.72 -0.68 28.76
C LYS A 209 5.96 -0.77 27.24
N LEU A 210 4.99 -0.35 26.42
CA LEU A 210 5.12 -0.34 24.95
C LEU A 210 6.32 0.51 24.48
N HIS A 211 6.59 1.65 25.12
CA HIS A 211 7.73 2.49 24.76
C HIS A 211 9.07 1.84 25.13
N VAL A 212 9.14 1.13 26.27
CA VAL A 212 10.35 0.38 26.66
C VAL A 212 10.63 -0.77 25.70
N ASP A 213 9.61 -1.48 25.26
CA ASP A 213 9.74 -2.60 24.34
C ASP A 213 10.16 -2.13 22.95
N LYS A 214 9.65 -1.00 22.45
CA LYS A 214 10.10 -0.36 21.19
C LYS A 214 11.58 0.05 21.23
N VAL A 215 12.06 0.57 22.36
CA VAL A 215 13.49 0.92 22.51
C VAL A 215 14.38 -0.32 22.49
N LYS A 216 13.93 -1.44 23.06
CA LYS A 216 14.67 -2.72 23.06
C LYS A 216 14.69 -3.39 21.68
N SER A 217 13.61 -3.26 20.88
CA SER A 217 13.51 -3.80 19.52
C SER A 217 14.25 -2.99 18.45
N GLY A 218 14.84 -1.84 18.80
CA GLY A 218 15.60 -0.99 17.87
C GLY A 218 14.76 -0.11 16.95
N GLU A 219 13.44 -0.13 17.05
CA GLU A 219 12.53 0.68 16.21
C GLU A 219 12.42 2.15 16.67
N GLY A 220 13.08 2.51 17.77
CA GLY A 220 13.00 3.82 18.43
C GLY A 220 13.98 4.89 17.92
N LYS A 221 14.74 4.66 16.87
CA LYS A 221 15.74 5.62 16.37
C LYS A 221 15.52 5.99 14.90
N ILE A 222 14.45 6.72 14.59
CA ILE A 222 14.42 7.60 13.41
C ILE A 222 13.46 8.76 13.72
N THR A 223 13.96 9.80 14.40
CA THR A 223 13.47 11.18 14.24
C THR A 223 14.52 12.13 14.83
N SER A 224 15.32 12.66 14.01
CA SER A 224 15.99 13.95 14.20
C SER A 224 15.97 14.68 12.87
#